data_2c68d273e816bef485bbd9e6f5b1b01c
#
_entry.id   2c68d273e816bef485bbd9e6f5b1b01c
#
_cell.length_a   1.000
_cell.length_b   1.000
_cell.length_c   1.000
_cell.angle_alpha   90.00
_cell.angle_beta   90.00
_cell.angle_gamma   90.00
#
_symmetry.space_group_name_H-M   'P 1'
#
loop_
_entity.id
_entity.type
_entity.pdbx_description
1 polymer ?
#
loop_
_entity_poly.entity_id
_entity_poly.type
_entity_poly.pdbx_seq_one_letter_code
_entity_poly.pdbx_strand_id
1 'polypeptide(L)'
;LSTKYPEDLELNNQLRELKSSIKSNRVGTGYSFTGFSRDSYGPWHLSNINYLKQFDKFSLGGRVSYIDRRVDGSSINSGYLYEIESYFKTSKKNYSFANVGFGDKNVFPEFRFMYSYYLTLGKGFETEIGYRYNQQQDIKLSSGIFALGKYFKNNWINLRTSFLISEPKLYPSFTSTFRHYYNTKYDFFSINLGYGTSPD
;
A
#
# COMPACT_ATOMS: atom_id res chain seq x y z
N LEU A 1 8.13 15.84 26.07
CA LEU A 1 9.38 15.07 25.88
C LEU A 1 9.95 15.28 24.46
N SER A 2 9.15 15.19 23.38
CA SER A 2 9.65 15.39 22.00
C SER A 2 10.13 16.82 21.72
N THR A 3 9.61 17.82 22.40
CA THR A 3 10.08 19.23 22.33
C THR A 3 11.45 19.42 22.98
N LYS A 4 11.82 18.53 23.92
CA LYS A 4 13.10 18.61 24.63
C LYS A 4 14.21 17.82 23.93
N TYR A 5 13.83 16.84 23.08
CA TYR A 5 14.75 15.97 22.33
C TYR A 5 14.22 15.75 20.90
N PRO A 6 14.26 16.81 20.04
CA PRO A 6 13.65 16.74 18.70
C PRO A 6 14.40 15.80 17.75
N GLU A 7 15.63 15.45 18.05
CA GLU A 7 16.46 14.58 17.22
C GLU A 7 16.41 13.09 17.61
N ASP A 8 15.75 12.76 18.74
CA ASP A 8 15.60 11.36 19.19
C ASP A 8 14.54 10.65 18.35
N LEU A 9 15.02 9.88 17.39
CA LEU A 9 14.21 9.18 16.41
C LEU A 9 13.30 8.12 17.09
N GLU A 10 13.82 7.44 18.09
CA GLU A 10 13.11 6.38 18.81
C GLU A 10 11.98 6.98 19.65
N LEU A 11 12.24 8.06 20.36
CA LEU A 11 11.25 8.79 21.15
C LEU A 11 10.12 9.36 20.27
N ASN A 12 10.47 9.94 19.11
CA ASN A 12 9.49 10.48 18.17
C ASN A 12 8.62 9.39 17.54
N ASN A 13 9.18 8.20 17.26
CA ASN A 13 8.41 7.06 16.78
C ASN A 13 7.48 6.50 17.85
N GLN A 14 7.96 6.34 19.09
CA GLN A 14 7.14 5.90 20.22
C GLN A 14 6.00 6.88 20.50
N LEU A 15 6.23 8.19 20.43
CA LEU A 15 5.20 9.20 20.62
C LEU A 15 4.14 9.15 19.52
N ARG A 16 4.54 8.91 18.26
CA ARG A 16 3.59 8.72 17.15
C ARG A 16 2.77 7.43 17.31
N GLU A 17 3.38 6.35 17.74
CA GLU A 17 2.67 5.12 18.03
C GLU A 17 1.67 5.29 19.15
N LEU A 18 2.05 5.96 20.25
CA LEU A 18 1.16 6.30 21.37
C LEU A 18 -0.02 7.16 20.90
N LYS A 19 0.22 8.25 20.19
CA LYS A 19 -0.84 9.11 19.64
C LYS A 19 -1.77 8.35 18.69
N SER A 20 -1.23 7.37 17.96
CA SER A 20 -2.00 6.55 17.02
C SER A 20 -2.80 5.46 17.71
N SER A 21 -2.35 4.95 18.86
CA SER A 21 -3.02 3.89 19.64
C SER A 21 -4.24 4.39 20.41
N ILE A 22 -4.33 5.70 20.68
CA ILE A 22 -5.48 6.32 21.39
C ILE A 22 -6.76 6.21 20.54
N LYS A 23 -6.65 6.17 19.21
CA LYS A 23 -7.80 6.02 18.30
C LYS A 23 -7.87 4.59 17.78
N SER A 24 -8.69 3.77 18.43
CA SER A 24 -8.85 2.35 18.05
C SER A 24 -9.64 2.15 16.76
N ASN A 25 -10.43 3.13 16.31
CA ASN A 25 -11.27 3.08 15.11
C ASN A 25 -10.94 4.23 14.19
N ARG A 26 -10.87 3.98 12.88
CA ARG A 26 -10.64 4.99 11.84
C ARG A 26 -11.50 4.72 10.64
N VAL A 27 -12.06 5.80 10.10
CA VAL A 27 -12.71 5.84 8.79
C VAL A 27 -11.86 6.72 7.89
N GLY A 28 -11.66 6.30 6.67
CA GLY A 28 -10.95 7.08 5.65
C GLY A 28 -11.68 7.04 4.33
N THR A 29 -11.51 8.08 3.54
CA THR A 29 -11.94 8.15 2.15
C THR A 29 -10.74 8.49 1.28
N GLY A 30 -10.74 8.01 0.05
CA GLY A 30 -9.70 8.31 -0.91
C GLY A 30 -10.26 8.55 -2.30
N TYR A 31 -9.58 9.40 -3.04
CA TYR A 31 -9.84 9.63 -4.44
C TYR A 31 -8.53 9.70 -5.20
N SER A 32 -8.47 9.02 -6.34
CA SER A 32 -7.33 9.04 -7.25
C SER A 32 -7.79 9.35 -8.65
N PHE A 33 -7.04 10.19 -9.32
CA PHE A 33 -7.19 10.53 -10.71
C PHE A 33 -5.97 10.01 -11.47
N THR A 34 -6.19 9.28 -12.58
CA THR A 34 -5.12 8.82 -13.45
C THR A 34 -5.33 9.36 -14.85
N GLY A 35 -4.40 10.20 -15.29
CA GLY A 35 -4.31 10.68 -16.67
C GLY A 35 -3.28 9.88 -17.44
N PHE A 36 -3.43 9.84 -18.76
CA PHE A 36 -2.55 9.15 -19.69
C PHE A 36 -2.06 10.12 -20.75
N SER A 37 -0.84 9.90 -21.24
CA SER A 37 -0.27 10.66 -22.37
C SER A 37 -0.81 10.19 -23.73
N ARG A 38 -1.59 9.11 -23.74
CA ARG A 38 -2.22 8.57 -24.95
C ARG A 38 -3.54 9.29 -25.18
N ASP A 39 -3.71 9.80 -26.41
CA ASP A 39 -4.93 10.50 -26.81
C ASP A 39 -6.17 9.64 -26.61
N SER A 40 -7.26 10.28 -26.19
CA SER A 40 -8.57 9.67 -25.96
C SER A 40 -8.63 8.68 -24.78
N TYR A 41 -7.50 8.31 -24.17
CA TYR A 41 -7.43 7.32 -23.11
C TYR A 41 -7.46 7.98 -21.73
N GLY A 42 -8.46 7.64 -20.94
CA GLY A 42 -8.68 8.23 -19.62
C GLY A 42 -9.63 9.45 -19.65
N PRO A 43 -9.73 10.18 -18.55
CA PRO A 43 -9.14 9.86 -17.25
C PRO A 43 -9.78 8.68 -16.56
N TRP A 44 -9.08 8.05 -15.61
CA TRP A 44 -9.64 7.06 -14.71
C TRP A 44 -9.84 7.65 -13.33
N HIS A 45 -11.00 7.39 -12.74
CA HIS A 45 -11.40 7.86 -11.43
C HIS A 45 -11.54 6.69 -10.48
N LEU A 46 -10.80 6.68 -9.38
CA LEU A 46 -10.88 5.67 -8.33
C LEU A 46 -11.28 6.36 -7.02
N SER A 47 -12.40 5.96 -6.45
CA SER A 47 -12.85 6.40 -5.13
C SER A 47 -12.86 5.24 -4.17
N ASN A 48 -12.57 5.47 -2.90
CA ASN A 48 -12.66 4.42 -1.89
C ASN A 48 -13.14 4.97 -0.55
N ILE A 49 -13.73 4.07 0.23
CA ILE A 49 -13.98 4.24 1.66
C ILE A 49 -13.34 3.06 2.38
N ASN A 50 -12.71 3.33 3.51
CA ASN A 50 -12.09 2.30 4.33
C ASN A 50 -12.41 2.51 5.81
N TYR A 51 -12.43 1.40 6.54
CA TYR A 51 -12.53 1.37 7.99
C TYR A 51 -11.42 0.50 8.53
N LEU A 52 -10.73 0.97 9.56
CA LEU A 52 -9.66 0.25 10.25
C LEU A 52 -9.94 0.24 11.75
N LYS A 53 -9.92 -0.93 12.36
CA LYS A 53 -9.94 -1.13 13.80
C LYS A 53 -8.59 -1.62 14.29
N GLN A 54 -8.05 -0.92 15.29
CA GLN A 54 -6.80 -1.29 15.95
C GLN A 54 -7.11 -2.14 17.18
N PHE A 55 -6.46 -3.28 17.29
CA PHE A 55 -6.41 -4.15 18.46
C PHE A 55 -4.98 -4.15 19.04
N ASP A 56 -4.76 -4.78 20.20
CA ASP A 56 -3.46 -4.76 20.86
C ASP A 56 -2.32 -5.39 20.02
N LYS A 57 -2.60 -6.51 19.35
CA LYS A 57 -1.61 -7.28 18.60
C LYS A 57 -1.77 -7.19 17.09
N PHE A 58 -2.91 -6.73 16.59
CA PHE A 58 -3.20 -6.63 15.17
C PHE A 58 -4.15 -5.47 14.89
N SER A 59 -4.25 -5.10 13.63
CA SER A 59 -5.31 -4.24 13.11
C SER A 59 -6.10 -5.00 12.05
N LEU A 60 -7.38 -4.72 11.95
CA LEU A 60 -8.25 -5.29 10.92
C LEU A 60 -8.92 -4.14 10.17
N GLY A 61 -8.82 -4.15 8.85
CA GLY A 61 -9.39 -3.14 7.98
C GLY A 61 -10.27 -3.75 6.90
N GLY A 62 -11.30 -2.99 6.50
CA GLY A 62 -12.08 -3.25 5.29
C GLY A 62 -12.04 -2.03 4.39
N ARG A 63 -12.01 -2.25 3.07
CA ARG A 63 -12.06 -1.20 2.06
C ARG A 63 -13.03 -1.58 0.95
N VAL A 64 -13.80 -0.60 0.50
CA VAL A 64 -14.58 -0.69 -0.74
C VAL A 64 -14.04 0.39 -1.67
N SER A 65 -13.66 -0.01 -2.87
CA SER A 65 -13.19 0.87 -3.93
C SER A 65 -14.12 0.79 -5.13
N TYR A 66 -14.36 1.92 -5.78
CA TYR A 66 -15.10 2.03 -7.04
C TYR A 66 -14.21 2.71 -8.07
N ILE A 67 -14.12 2.14 -9.26
CA ILE A 67 -13.39 2.71 -10.38
C ILE A 67 -14.34 3.00 -11.54
N ASP A 68 -14.11 4.14 -12.21
CA ASP A 68 -14.72 4.51 -13.48
C ASP A 68 -13.58 4.77 -14.48
N ARG A 69 -13.50 3.94 -15.51
CA ARG A 69 -12.53 4.03 -16.60
C ARG A 69 -13.17 4.68 -17.81
N ARG A 70 -12.56 5.70 -18.36
CA ARG A 70 -13.10 6.48 -19.46
C ARG A 70 -12.22 6.44 -20.69
N VAL A 71 -12.86 6.56 -21.86
CA VAL A 71 -12.25 6.82 -23.15
C VAL A 71 -13.13 7.86 -23.86
N ASP A 72 -12.56 8.88 -24.46
CA ASP A 72 -13.26 10.01 -25.08
C ASP A 72 -14.36 10.62 -24.18
N GLY A 73 -14.06 10.73 -22.87
CA GLY A 73 -15.00 11.27 -21.89
C GLY A 73 -16.16 10.35 -21.49
N SER A 74 -16.35 9.22 -22.17
CA SER A 74 -17.43 8.24 -21.89
C SER A 74 -16.91 7.12 -20.99
N SER A 75 -17.72 6.72 -20.01
CA SER A 75 -17.41 5.55 -19.18
C SER A 75 -17.48 4.28 -20.02
N ILE A 76 -16.36 3.54 -20.07
CA ILE A 76 -16.26 2.27 -20.80
C ILE A 76 -16.39 1.06 -19.89
N ASN A 77 -15.89 1.17 -18.66
CA ASN A 77 -15.95 0.13 -17.66
C ASN A 77 -15.94 0.74 -16.26
N SER A 78 -16.77 0.21 -15.38
CA SER A 78 -16.80 0.57 -13.96
C SER A 78 -17.03 -0.67 -13.10
N GLY A 79 -16.69 -0.60 -11.82
CA GLY A 79 -16.90 -1.71 -10.91
C GLY A 79 -16.32 -1.48 -9.52
N TYR A 80 -16.53 -2.47 -8.66
CA TYR A 80 -16.16 -2.45 -7.26
C TYR A 80 -15.05 -3.44 -6.95
N LEU A 81 -14.26 -3.11 -5.93
CA LEU A 81 -13.30 -3.99 -5.26
C LEU A 81 -13.55 -3.93 -3.75
N TYR A 82 -13.73 -5.09 -3.16
CA TYR A 82 -13.89 -5.30 -1.72
C TYR A 82 -12.63 -5.93 -1.16
N GLU A 83 -12.06 -5.35 -0.10
CA GLU A 83 -10.80 -5.80 0.47
C GLU A 83 -10.92 -5.92 1.98
N ILE A 84 -10.25 -6.93 2.52
CA ILE A 84 -9.96 -7.07 3.94
C ILE A 84 -8.45 -7.11 4.11
N GLU A 85 -7.94 -6.33 5.07
CA GLU A 85 -6.52 -6.24 5.34
C GLU A 85 -6.24 -6.33 6.84
N SER A 86 -5.10 -6.89 7.18
CA SER A 86 -4.64 -6.98 8.56
C SER A 86 -3.14 -6.75 8.65
N TYR A 87 -2.73 -5.94 9.64
CA TYR A 87 -1.36 -5.89 10.12
C TYR A 87 -1.29 -6.58 11.47
N PHE A 88 -0.36 -7.50 11.67
CA PHE A 88 -0.22 -8.22 12.92
C PHE A 88 1.25 -8.40 13.32
N LYS A 89 1.51 -8.24 14.62
CA LYS A 89 2.86 -8.40 15.20
C LYS A 89 3.23 -9.88 15.20
N THR A 90 4.36 -10.22 14.57
CA THR A 90 4.94 -11.57 14.55
C THR A 90 6.02 -11.74 15.60
N SER A 91 6.65 -10.64 16.03
CA SER A 91 7.59 -10.58 17.14
C SER A 91 7.60 -9.19 17.79
N LYS A 92 8.52 -8.96 18.75
CA LYS A 92 8.67 -7.64 19.38
C LYS A 92 9.05 -6.52 18.37
N LYS A 93 9.74 -6.87 17.28
CA LYS A 93 10.26 -5.91 16.30
C LYS A 93 9.68 -6.09 14.91
N ASN A 94 9.10 -7.25 14.61
CA ASN A 94 8.67 -7.60 13.27
C ASN A 94 7.15 -7.71 13.19
N TYR A 95 6.60 -7.46 12.02
CA TYR A 95 5.17 -7.57 11.75
C TYR A 95 4.90 -8.10 10.36
N SER A 96 3.68 -8.54 10.12
CA SER A 96 3.21 -8.97 8.82
C SER A 96 1.99 -8.17 8.39
N PHE A 97 1.79 -8.13 7.09
CA PHE A 97 0.61 -7.62 6.42
C PHE A 97 -0.01 -8.72 5.58
N ALA A 98 -1.33 -8.85 5.65
CA ALA A 98 -2.10 -9.71 4.76
C ALA A 98 -3.28 -8.92 4.20
N ASN A 99 -3.58 -9.11 2.91
CA ASN A 99 -4.72 -8.52 2.22
C ASN A 99 -5.36 -9.57 1.33
N VAL A 100 -6.70 -9.63 1.36
CA VAL A 100 -7.52 -10.42 0.44
C VAL A 100 -8.55 -9.48 -0.17
N GLY A 101 -8.78 -9.61 -1.47
CA GLY A 101 -9.75 -8.79 -2.17
C GLY A 101 -10.51 -9.56 -3.23
N PHE A 102 -11.75 -9.13 -3.47
CA PHE A 102 -12.65 -9.62 -4.52
C PHE A 102 -13.20 -8.44 -5.30
N GLY A 103 -13.11 -8.49 -6.61
CA GLY A 103 -13.48 -7.37 -7.46
C GLY A 103 -14.26 -7.77 -8.71
N ASP A 104 -14.82 -6.76 -9.36
CA ASP A 104 -15.49 -6.91 -10.65
C ASP A 104 -14.46 -7.17 -11.74
N LYS A 105 -14.54 -8.32 -12.39
CA LYS A 105 -13.60 -8.87 -13.37
C LYS A 105 -13.24 -7.96 -14.55
N ASN A 106 -14.11 -7.00 -14.86
CA ASN A 106 -13.88 -6.09 -16.01
C ASN A 106 -12.87 -4.97 -15.68
N VAL A 107 -12.69 -4.65 -14.40
CA VAL A 107 -11.88 -3.50 -13.96
C VAL A 107 -10.89 -3.84 -12.86
N PHE A 108 -11.17 -4.88 -12.06
CA PHE A 108 -10.33 -5.34 -10.96
C PHE A 108 -10.04 -6.83 -11.10
N PRO A 109 -9.01 -7.36 -10.44
CA PRO A 109 -8.87 -8.79 -10.24
C PRO A 109 -10.11 -9.36 -9.55
N GLU A 110 -10.63 -10.50 -10.05
CA GLU A 110 -11.72 -11.25 -9.41
C GLU A 110 -11.33 -11.71 -8.01
N PHE A 111 -10.04 -12.09 -7.87
CA PHE A 111 -9.42 -12.44 -6.62
C PHE A 111 -8.01 -11.85 -6.54
N ARG A 112 -7.68 -11.30 -5.39
CA ARG A 112 -6.32 -10.86 -5.07
C ARG A 112 -5.93 -11.28 -3.67
N PHE A 113 -4.68 -11.65 -3.52
CA PHE A 113 -4.06 -11.97 -2.24
C PHE A 113 -2.70 -11.30 -2.16
N MET A 114 -2.36 -10.76 -1.01
CA MET A 114 -1.03 -10.24 -0.72
C MET A 114 -0.63 -10.61 0.69
N TYR A 115 0.60 -11.05 0.85
CA TYR A 115 1.25 -11.24 2.14
C TYR A 115 2.63 -10.60 2.12
N SER A 116 2.97 -9.86 3.18
CA SER A 116 4.30 -9.27 3.35
C SER A 116 4.77 -9.45 4.78
N TYR A 117 6.03 -9.77 4.94
CA TYR A 117 6.73 -9.84 6.21
C TYR A 117 7.73 -8.70 6.31
N TYR A 118 7.67 -7.96 7.40
CA TYR A 118 8.51 -6.78 7.65
C TYR A 118 9.48 -7.06 8.78
N LEU A 119 10.77 -6.85 8.50
CA LEU A 119 11.89 -7.03 9.41
C LEU A 119 12.48 -5.67 9.78
N THR A 120 12.49 -5.35 11.06
CA THR A 120 13.17 -4.15 11.56
C THR A 120 14.63 -4.46 11.80
N LEU A 121 15.52 -3.84 11.00
CA LEU A 121 16.96 -4.08 11.01
C LEU A 121 17.72 -3.18 12.02
N GLY A 122 17.02 -2.27 12.69
CA GLY A 122 17.64 -1.26 13.58
C GLY A 122 18.11 0.00 12.86
N LYS A 123 18.48 1.04 13.63
CA LYS A 123 18.88 2.36 13.12
C LYS A 123 17.90 2.96 12.10
N GLY A 124 16.60 2.64 12.23
CA GLY A 124 15.52 3.09 11.35
C GLY A 124 15.42 2.34 10.02
N PHE A 125 16.16 1.27 9.80
CA PHE A 125 16.02 0.42 8.62
C PHE A 125 14.95 -0.64 8.83
N GLU A 126 14.17 -0.88 7.77
CA GLU A 126 13.14 -1.91 7.67
C GLU A 126 13.24 -2.57 6.29
N THR A 127 13.09 -3.87 6.22
CA THR A 127 12.97 -4.60 4.96
C THR A 127 11.65 -5.33 4.87
N GLU A 128 11.13 -5.48 3.66
CA GLU A 128 9.93 -6.23 3.33
C GLU A 128 10.28 -7.37 2.40
N ILE A 129 9.73 -8.55 2.69
CA ILE A 129 9.69 -9.70 1.77
C ILE A 129 8.22 -10.07 1.65
N GLY A 130 7.71 -10.15 0.43
CA GLY A 130 6.29 -10.36 0.20
C GLY A 130 5.99 -11.16 -1.06
N TYR A 131 4.73 -11.54 -1.14
CA TYR A 131 4.15 -12.23 -2.28
C TYR A 131 2.79 -11.62 -2.60
N ARG A 132 2.49 -11.49 -3.89
CA ARG A 132 1.19 -11.04 -4.41
C ARG A 132 0.70 -12.03 -5.46
N TYR A 133 -0.59 -12.33 -5.37
CA TYR A 133 -1.32 -13.10 -6.36
C TYR A 133 -2.54 -12.29 -6.82
N ASN A 134 -2.77 -12.24 -8.12
CA ASN A 134 -3.96 -11.66 -8.73
C ASN A 134 -4.51 -12.66 -9.75
N GLN A 135 -5.81 -12.82 -9.76
CA GLN A 135 -6.53 -13.56 -10.78
C GLN A 135 -7.56 -12.64 -11.43
N GLN A 136 -7.52 -12.53 -12.74
CA GLN A 136 -8.48 -11.75 -13.52
C GLN A 136 -8.85 -12.59 -14.75
N GLN A 137 -10.08 -13.05 -14.80
CA GLN A 137 -10.53 -14.06 -15.76
C GLN A 137 -9.61 -15.29 -15.72
N ASP A 138 -9.07 -15.70 -16.86
CA ASP A 138 -8.15 -16.86 -16.96
C ASP A 138 -6.70 -16.50 -16.64
N ILE A 139 -6.37 -15.21 -16.44
CA ILE A 139 -5.02 -14.74 -16.19
C ILE A 139 -4.71 -14.83 -14.70
N LYS A 140 -3.67 -15.57 -14.35
CA LYS A 140 -3.14 -15.72 -12.99
C LYS A 140 -1.75 -15.11 -12.93
N LEU A 141 -1.59 -14.09 -12.10
CA LEU A 141 -0.35 -13.34 -11.97
C LEU A 141 0.20 -13.47 -10.56
N SER A 142 1.43 -13.94 -10.45
CA SER A 142 2.18 -14.05 -9.20
C SER A 142 3.33 -13.06 -9.19
N SER A 143 3.61 -12.45 -8.05
CA SER A 143 4.74 -11.53 -7.91
C SER A 143 5.44 -11.72 -6.58
N GLY A 144 6.77 -11.81 -6.62
CA GLY A 144 7.61 -11.63 -5.45
C GLY A 144 7.85 -10.15 -5.17
N ILE A 145 7.92 -9.76 -3.90
CA ILE A 145 8.14 -8.38 -3.47
C ILE A 145 9.35 -8.35 -2.54
N PHE A 146 10.23 -7.38 -2.77
CA PHE A 146 11.31 -7.02 -1.86
C PHE A 146 11.37 -5.50 -1.73
N ALA A 147 11.54 -5.01 -0.49
CA ALA A 147 11.73 -3.58 -0.27
C ALA A 147 12.71 -3.29 0.86
N LEU A 148 13.34 -2.13 0.79
CA LEU A 148 14.17 -1.55 1.83
C LEU A 148 13.65 -0.16 2.17
N GLY A 149 13.30 0.04 3.44
CA GLY A 149 12.83 1.29 3.98
C GLY A 149 13.84 1.90 4.96
N LYS A 150 13.86 3.21 5.04
CA LYS A 150 14.65 3.99 6.00
C LYS A 150 13.80 5.09 6.61
N TYR A 151 13.67 5.04 7.94
CA TYR A 151 13.11 6.14 8.74
C TYR A 151 14.23 7.08 9.18
N PHE A 152 14.05 8.38 9.01
CA PHE A 152 14.98 9.41 9.51
C PHE A 152 14.20 10.69 9.85
N LYS A 153 14.32 11.17 11.07
CA LYS A 153 13.50 12.27 11.60
C LYS A 153 12.00 11.99 11.39
N ASN A 154 11.31 12.89 10.70
CA ASN A 154 9.90 12.76 10.36
C ASN A 154 9.68 12.19 8.95
N ASN A 155 10.69 11.58 8.36
CA ASN A 155 10.64 11.09 6.98
C ASN A 155 10.81 9.58 6.91
N TRP A 156 10.28 9.01 5.84
CA TRP A 156 10.49 7.63 5.45
C TRP A 156 10.71 7.55 3.95
N ILE A 157 11.77 6.87 3.56
CA ILE A 157 12.04 6.51 2.16
C ILE A 157 11.93 5.00 2.06
N ASN A 158 11.30 4.52 1.00
CA ASN A 158 11.19 3.11 0.68
C ASN A 158 11.52 2.88 -0.79
N LEU A 159 12.39 1.92 -1.04
CA LEU A 159 12.68 1.39 -2.37
C LEU A 159 12.11 -0.02 -2.43
N ARG A 160 11.14 -0.23 -3.30
CA ARG A 160 10.46 -1.51 -3.49
C ARG A 160 10.67 -2.02 -4.90
N THR A 161 10.99 -3.29 -5.01
CA THR A 161 11.03 -4.03 -6.27
C THR A 161 9.97 -5.11 -6.23
N SER A 162 9.24 -5.29 -7.32
CA SER A 162 8.37 -6.45 -7.50
C SER A 162 8.72 -7.16 -8.80
N PHE A 163 8.69 -8.49 -8.77
CA PHE A 163 8.99 -9.35 -9.89
C PHE A 163 7.72 -10.10 -10.27
N LEU A 164 7.03 -9.64 -11.31
CA LEU A 164 5.90 -10.36 -11.87
C LEU A 164 6.40 -11.59 -12.61
N ILE A 165 5.87 -12.76 -12.25
CA ILE A 165 6.21 -14.06 -12.84
C ILE A 165 5.16 -14.34 -13.91
N SER A 166 5.58 -14.30 -15.19
CA SER A 166 4.77 -14.73 -16.34
C SER A 166 5.69 -15.57 -17.23
N GLU A 167 5.63 -16.88 -17.05
CA GLU A 167 6.54 -17.82 -17.73
C GLU A 167 6.58 -17.59 -19.24
N PRO A 168 7.79 -17.61 -19.85
CA PRO A 168 9.09 -17.89 -19.25
C PRO A 168 9.82 -16.64 -18.69
N LYS A 169 9.17 -15.49 -18.58
CA LYS A 169 9.81 -14.21 -18.28
C LYS A 169 9.44 -13.68 -16.89
N LEU A 170 10.38 -12.90 -16.33
CA LEU A 170 10.18 -12.07 -15.15
C LEU A 170 10.10 -10.61 -15.58
N TYR A 171 9.10 -9.89 -15.07
CA TYR A 171 8.89 -8.48 -15.35
C TYR A 171 9.14 -7.68 -14.08
N PRO A 172 10.32 -7.02 -13.95
CA PRO A 172 10.63 -6.21 -12.79
C PRO A 172 9.88 -4.88 -12.81
N SER A 173 9.48 -4.43 -11.64
CA SER A 173 9.02 -3.07 -11.42
C SER A 173 9.65 -2.51 -10.15
N PHE A 174 9.97 -1.21 -10.18
CA PHE A 174 10.63 -0.49 -9.11
C PHE A 174 9.75 0.67 -8.67
N THR A 175 9.61 0.85 -7.37
CA THR A 175 8.88 1.98 -6.80
C THR A 175 9.73 2.62 -5.73
N SER A 176 9.87 3.95 -5.79
CA SER A 176 10.44 4.77 -4.73
C SER A 176 9.31 5.55 -4.07
N THR A 177 9.21 5.46 -2.76
CA THR A 177 8.23 6.20 -1.97
C THR A 177 8.97 7.09 -0.97
N PHE A 178 8.61 8.37 -0.95
CA PHE A 178 8.98 9.30 0.10
C PHE A 178 7.74 9.67 0.90
N ARG A 179 7.82 9.68 2.24
CA ARG A 179 6.77 10.20 3.13
C ARG A 179 7.35 11.17 4.14
N HIS A 180 6.61 12.25 4.36
CA HIS A 180 6.84 13.17 5.46
C HIS A 180 5.66 13.11 6.42
N TYR A 181 5.94 12.78 7.69
CA TYR A 181 4.93 12.64 8.74
C TYR A 181 4.83 13.93 9.56
N TYR A 182 3.61 14.36 9.85
CA TYR A 182 3.35 15.57 10.67
C TYR A 182 3.13 15.20 12.15
N ASN A 183 1.98 14.65 12.51
CA ASN A 183 1.61 14.39 13.90
C ASN A 183 1.55 12.90 14.26
N THR A 184 0.92 12.10 13.41
CA THR A 184 0.75 10.66 13.62
C THR A 184 1.30 9.88 12.43
N LYS A 185 1.40 8.57 12.55
CA LYS A 185 1.78 7.70 11.42
C LYS A 185 0.75 7.70 10.26
N TYR A 186 -0.41 8.32 10.46
CA TYR A 186 -1.47 8.43 9.47
C TYR A 186 -1.56 9.84 8.84
N ASP A 187 -0.85 10.81 9.44
CA ASP A 187 -0.82 12.19 8.97
C ASP A 187 0.47 12.40 8.19
N PHE A 188 0.44 12.19 6.90
CA PHE A 188 1.63 12.33 6.06
C PHE A 188 1.31 12.86 4.67
N PHE A 189 2.31 13.49 4.08
CA PHE A 189 2.41 13.72 2.64
C PHE A 189 3.28 12.61 2.03
N SER A 190 2.92 12.13 0.84
CA SER A 190 3.67 11.07 0.17
C SER A 190 3.86 11.35 -1.32
N ILE A 191 5.08 11.11 -1.81
CA ILE A 191 5.41 11.09 -3.24
C ILE A 191 5.82 9.67 -3.59
N ASN A 192 5.29 9.17 -4.71
CA ASN A 192 5.62 7.86 -5.24
C ASN A 192 6.09 8.02 -6.69
N LEU A 193 7.22 7.39 -7.00
CA LEU A 193 7.75 7.29 -8.35
C LEU A 193 7.90 5.82 -8.69
N GLY A 194 7.47 5.42 -9.89
CA GLY A 194 7.55 4.04 -10.33
C GLY A 194 8.06 3.91 -11.75
N TYR A 195 8.80 2.83 -11.98
CA TYR A 195 9.24 2.39 -13.31
C TYR A 195 9.12 0.87 -13.37
N GLY A 196 8.67 0.34 -14.48
CA GLY A 196 8.54 -1.10 -14.62
C GLY A 196 8.18 -1.54 -16.02
N THR A 197 8.26 -2.85 -16.21
CA THR A 197 7.85 -3.54 -17.43
C THR A 197 6.59 -4.34 -17.17
N SER A 198 5.74 -4.48 -18.17
CA SER A 198 4.52 -5.27 -18.17
C SER A 198 4.60 -6.35 -19.25
N PRO A 199 4.01 -7.53 -19.07
CA PRO A 199 3.76 -8.42 -20.20
C PRO A 199 2.81 -7.74 -21.18
N ASP A 200 3.11 -7.88 -22.47
CA ASP A 200 2.28 -7.41 -23.59
C ASP A 200 1.04 -8.28 -23.73
#